data_d1644287d161b89d124517df970f158d
#
_entry.id   d1644287d161b89d124517df970f158d
#
_cell.length_a   1.000
_cell.length_b   1.000
_cell.length_c   1.000
_cell.angle_alpha   90.00
_cell.angle_beta   90.00
_cell.angle_gamma   90.00
#
_symmetry.space_group_name_H-M   'P 1'
#
loop_
_entity.id
_entity.type
_entity.pdbx_description
1 polymer ?
#
loop_
_entity_poly.entity_id
_entity_poly.type
_entity_poly.pdbx_seq_one_letter_code
_entity_poly.pdbx_strand_id
1 'polypeptide(L)'
;MSAITPPVVILDRSQLADNIGSVARVMANFGLSELRLVNPRDGWPQERAWATASGADWVLEGIKVFDTVADAIADLNVVFATTARPRETRQPVRTPRESARILYDETASGLKCGLLFGGERAGLETGDIALCAGITTIPIDPRHQSLNLAQAVAINAYEWRTLILDAPPPCFREAEPPASNALLMGMYEHLEAELDNGGFFHPPEKKRSMSQNLRVMLGRASFTEQEVATFRGVIHALSKGRGRVLAKMAAKVAAEAKKED
;
A
#
# COMPACT_ATOMS: atom_id res chain seq x y z
N MET A 1 -23.44 6.55 -10.19
CA MET A 1 -23.14 5.28 -9.51
C MET A 1 -23.61 5.45 -8.07
N SER A 2 -24.50 4.62 -7.55
CA SER A 2 -24.86 4.63 -6.11
C SER A 2 -23.60 4.36 -5.30
N ALA A 3 -23.39 5.10 -4.20
CA ALA A 3 -22.26 4.87 -3.33
C ALA A 3 -22.33 3.44 -2.77
N ILE A 4 -21.28 2.66 -2.94
CA ILE A 4 -21.17 1.31 -2.40
C ILE A 4 -21.13 1.43 -0.87
N THR A 5 -22.08 0.81 -0.18
CA THR A 5 -22.16 0.83 1.28
C THR A 5 -21.11 -0.14 1.86
N PRO A 6 -20.19 0.33 2.72
CA PRO A 6 -19.21 -0.55 3.33
C PRO A 6 -19.86 -1.66 4.19
N PRO A 7 -19.23 -2.84 4.33
CA PRO A 7 -19.72 -3.89 5.20
C PRO A 7 -19.67 -3.46 6.66
N VAL A 8 -20.65 -3.93 7.44
CA VAL A 8 -20.74 -3.74 8.87
C VAL A 8 -19.67 -4.61 9.56
N VAL A 9 -18.93 -4.06 10.50
CA VAL A 9 -18.02 -4.82 11.37
C VAL A 9 -18.77 -5.19 12.65
N ILE A 10 -18.72 -6.47 13.03
CA ILE A 10 -19.42 -6.99 14.20
C ILE A 10 -18.39 -7.69 15.08
N LEU A 11 -18.28 -7.26 16.33
CA LEU A 11 -17.40 -7.86 17.34
C LEU A 11 -18.24 -8.60 18.37
N ASP A 12 -18.07 -9.92 18.40
CA ASP A 12 -18.76 -10.78 19.37
C ASP A 12 -17.89 -11.01 20.59
N ARG A 13 -18.45 -10.72 21.77
CA ARG A 13 -17.80 -10.93 23.10
C ARG A 13 -16.38 -10.39 23.19
N SER A 14 -16.15 -9.19 22.63
CA SER A 14 -14.88 -8.49 22.75
C SER A 14 -14.53 -8.25 24.22
N GLN A 15 -13.26 -8.54 24.59
CA GLN A 15 -12.85 -8.53 26.00
C GLN A 15 -12.17 -7.24 26.45
N LEU A 16 -11.50 -6.55 25.53
CA LEU A 16 -10.67 -5.39 25.84
C LEU A 16 -11.18 -4.15 25.12
N ALA A 17 -11.47 -3.10 25.87
CA ALA A 17 -11.83 -1.79 25.32
C ALA A 17 -10.75 -1.24 24.37
N ASP A 18 -9.47 -1.49 24.67
CA ASP A 18 -8.34 -1.09 23.84
C ASP A 18 -8.41 -1.71 22.42
N ASN A 19 -8.91 -2.95 22.32
CA ASN A 19 -9.12 -3.60 21.01
C ASN A 19 -10.29 -2.99 20.26
N ILE A 20 -11.39 -2.62 20.94
CA ILE A 20 -12.54 -1.95 20.32
C ILE A 20 -12.08 -0.61 19.72
N GLY A 21 -11.33 0.20 20.47
CA GLY A 21 -10.79 1.46 19.98
C GLY A 21 -9.80 1.27 18.81
N SER A 22 -8.91 0.26 18.90
CA SER A 22 -8.00 -0.08 17.81
C SER A 22 -8.73 -0.54 16.56
N VAL A 23 -9.83 -1.30 16.68
CA VAL A 23 -10.71 -1.68 15.57
C VAL A 23 -11.37 -0.44 14.96
N ALA A 24 -11.90 0.47 15.76
CA ALA A 24 -12.49 1.72 15.26
C ALA A 24 -11.48 2.53 14.44
N ARG A 25 -10.25 2.65 14.92
CA ARG A 25 -9.14 3.29 14.17
C ARG A 25 -8.86 2.60 12.83
N VAL A 26 -8.78 1.28 12.82
CA VAL A 26 -8.61 0.50 11.57
C VAL A 26 -9.77 0.76 10.62
N MET A 27 -11.01 0.71 11.11
CA MET A 27 -12.19 0.98 10.29
C MET A 27 -12.14 2.36 9.65
N ALA A 28 -11.79 3.39 10.41
CA ALA A 28 -11.63 4.76 9.90
C ALA A 28 -10.57 4.83 8.79
N ASN A 29 -9.40 4.17 8.97
CA ASN A 29 -8.34 4.14 7.98
C ASN A 29 -8.78 3.55 6.62
N PHE A 30 -9.67 2.56 6.65
CA PHE A 30 -10.12 1.85 5.45
C PHE A 30 -11.52 2.25 4.97
N GLY A 31 -12.15 3.27 5.59
CA GLY A 31 -13.43 3.81 5.17
C GLY A 31 -14.63 2.94 5.56
N LEU A 32 -14.51 2.16 6.61
CA LEU A 32 -15.60 1.45 7.26
C LEU A 32 -16.20 2.34 8.36
N SER A 33 -17.52 2.30 8.56
CA SER A 33 -18.20 3.24 9.45
C SER A 33 -19.10 2.61 10.50
N GLU A 34 -19.74 1.48 10.21
CA GLU A 34 -20.69 0.86 11.13
C GLU A 34 -20.02 -0.26 11.93
N LEU A 35 -19.92 -0.05 13.25
CA LEU A 35 -19.41 -1.01 14.21
C LEU A 35 -20.53 -1.47 15.14
N ARG A 36 -20.68 -2.78 15.29
CA ARG A 36 -21.63 -3.42 16.20
C ARG A 36 -20.88 -4.26 17.24
N LEU A 37 -21.31 -4.17 18.47
CA LEU A 37 -20.80 -5.00 19.57
C LEU A 37 -21.90 -5.98 20.00
N VAL A 38 -21.53 -7.25 20.16
CA VAL A 38 -22.40 -8.27 20.73
C VAL A 38 -21.85 -8.66 22.08
N ASN A 39 -22.64 -8.46 23.13
CA ASN A 39 -22.33 -8.83 24.51
C ASN A 39 -20.87 -8.55 24.90
N PRO A 40 -20.37 -7.30 24.80
CA PRO A 40 -19.02 -6.95 25.19
C PRO A 40 -18.83 -7.24 26.70
N ARG A 41 -17.73 -7.88 27.09
CA ARG A 41 -17.50 -8.38 28.44
C ARG A 41 -17.70 -7.34 29.54
N ASP A 42 -17.18 -6.15 29.34
CA ASP A 42 -17.20 -5.07 30.33
C ASP A 42 -18.27 -4.02 30.01
N GLY A 43 -19.22 -4.35 29.10
CA GLY A 43 -20.26 -3.43 28.63
C GLY A 43 -19.75 -2.36 27.67
N TRP A 44 -20.63 -1.42 27.32
CA TRP A 44 -20.31 -0.26 26.49
C TRP A 44 -21.12 0.95 26.98
N PRO A 45 -20.58 2.18 27.00
CA PRO A 45 -19.25 2.61 26.54
C PRO A 45 -18.10 2.36 27.52
N GLN A 46 -16.84 2.37 27.00
CA GLN A 46 -15.60 2.18 27.76
C GLN A 46 -14.59 3.27 27.41
N GLU A 47 -14.22 4.15 28.36
CA GLU A 47 -13.31 5.28 28.12
C GLU A 47 -11.99 4.90 27.45
N ARG A 48 -11.43 3.75 27.79
CA ARG A 48 -10.16 3.28 27.22
C ARG A 48 -10.23 3.06 25.70
N ALA A 49 -11.41 2.83 25.13
CA ALA A 49 -11.57 2.68 23.69
C ALA A 49 -11.23 3.98 22.95
N TRP A 50 -11.60 5.13 23.49
CA TRP A 50 -11.28 6.45 22.90
C TRP A 50 -9.78 6.72 22.85
N ALA A 51 -9.03 6.32 23.89
CA ALA A 51 -7.58 6.50 23.92
C ALA A 51 -6.87 5.76 22.77
N THR A 52 -7.38 4.59 22.37
CA THR A 52 -6.80 3.78 21.30
C THR A 52 -7.39 4.04 19.91
N ALA A 53 -8.55 4.68 19.83
CA ALA A 53 -9.21 5.07 18.59
C ALA A 53 -8.48 6.17 17.82
N SER A 54 -7.71 7.02 18.53
CA SER A 54 -6.81 8.02 17.91
C SER A 54 -7.48 8.88 16.83
N GLY A 55 -8.62 9.51 17.18
CA GLY A 55 -9.39 10.38 16.27
C GLY A 55 -10.47 9.69 15.44
N ALA A 56 -10.69 8.38 15.64
CA ALA A 56 -11.82 7.66 15.05
C ALA A 56 -13.07 7.68 15.96
N ASP A 57 -13.28 8.74 16.73
CA ASP A 57 -14.34 8.88 17.73
C ASP A 57 -15.73 8.71 17.12
N TRP A 58 -15.92 9.20 15.90
CA TRP A 58 -17.18 9.08 15.16
C TRP A 58 -17.61 7.62 14.90
N VAL A 59 -16.66 6.67 14.84
CA VAL A 59 -16.98 5.23 14.74
C VAL A 59 -17.48 4.72 16.08
N LEU A 60 -16.83 5.15 17.18
CA LEU A 60 -17.21 4.75 18.56
C LEU A 60 -18.56 5.32 18.97
N GLU A 61 -18.85 6.56 18.60
CA GLU A 61 -20.13 7.23 18.84
C GLU A 61 -21.31 6.54 18.14
N GLY A 62 -21.03 5.94 16.95
CA GLY A 62 -22.01 5.20 16.16
C GLY A 62 -22.21 3.74 16.57
N ILE A 63 -21.53 3.25 17.61
CA ILE A 63 -21.62 1.84 18.02
C ILE A 63 -23.03 1.48 18.47
N LYS A 64 -23.52 0.37 17.94
CA LYS A 64 -24.76 -0.30 18.40
C LYS A 64 -24.41 -1.56 19.17
N VAL A 65 -25.06 -1.77 20.32
CA VAL A 65 -24.83 -2.94 21.17
C VAL A 65 -26.03 -3.88 21.07
N PHE A 66 -25.75 -5.16 20.98
CA PHE A 66 -26.74 -6.24 20.85
C PHE A 66 -26.45 -7.34 21.87
N ASP A 67 -27.48 -8.06 22.25
CA ASP A 67 -27.34 -9.18 23.19
C ASP A 67 -26.87 -10.45 22.49
N THR A 68 -27.27 -10.67 21.23
CA THR A 68 -26.96 -11.88 20.45
C THR A 68 -26.41 -11.54 19.05
N VAL A 69 -25.63 -12.48 18.48
CA VAL A 69 -25.18 -12.38 17.10
C VAL A 69 -26.38 -12.36 16.14
N ALA A 70 -27.42 -13.15 16.40
CA ALA A 70 -28.62 -13.19 15.57
C ALA A 70 -29.26 -11.81 15.44
N ASP A 71 -29.40 -11.08 16.56
CA ASP A 71 -29.96 -9.71 16.55
C ASP A 71 -29.03 -8.73 15.84
N ALA A 72 -27.72 -8.88 16.04
CA ALA A 72 -26.74 -8.00 15.44
C ALA A 72 -26.63 -8.12 13.91
N ILE A 73 -27.08 -9.23 13.32
CA ILE A 73 -27.05 -9.47 11.87
C ILE A 73 -28.43 -9.49 11.22
N ALA A 74 -29.51 -9.26 11.98
CA ALA A 74 -30.89 -9.46 11.52
C ALA A 74 -31.27 -8.61 10.27
N ASP A 75 -30.66 -7.44 10.09
CA ASP A 75 -30.87 -6.55 8.95
C ASP A 75 -29.84 -6.73 7.82
N LEU A 76 -28.92 -7.69 7.96
CA LEU A 76 -27.86 -7.98 6.98
C LEU A 76 -28.25 -9.16 6.10
N ASN A 77 -27.85 -9.10 4.83
CA ASN A 77 -28.17 -10.14 3.84
C ASN A 77 -27.05 -11.19 3.74
N VAL A 78 -25.79 -10.75 3.83
CA VAL A 78 -24.61 -11.61 3.69
C VAL A 78 -23.61 -11.28 4.79
N VAL A 79 -23.28 -12.26 5.62
CA VAL A 79 -22.29 -12.12 6.70
C VAL A 79 -21.25 -13.22 6.57
N PHE A 80 -19.97 -12.86 6.68
CA PHE A 80 -18.87 -13.80 6.78
C PHE A 80 -18.31 -13.81 8.20
N ALA A 81 -18.13 -15.01 8.75
CA ALA A 81 -17.50 -15.24 10.06
C ALA A 81 -15.98 -15.36 9.92
N THR A 82 -15.20 -14.51 10.59
CA THR A 82 -13.74 -14.56 10.54
C THR A 82 -13.19 -15.45 11.66
N THR A 83 -12.56 -16.57 11.32
CA THR A 83 -11.96 -17.49 12.27
C THR A 83 -10.74 -18.20 11.70
N ALA A 84 -9.72 -18.41 12.55
CA ALA A 84 -8.55 -19.23 12.21
C ALA A 84 -8.74 -20.72 12.61
N ARG A 85 -9.74 -21.04 13.45
CA ARG A 85 -9.93 -22.39 13.96
C ARG A 85 -10.62 -23.27 12.92
N PRO A 86 -10.08 -24.45 12.59
CA PRO A 86 -10.80 -25.44 11.79
C PRO A 86 -12.14 -25.75 12.43
N ARG A 87 -13.19 -25.85 11.63
CA ARG A 87 -14.54 -26.18 12.07
C ARG A 87 -15.07 -27.33 11.23
N GLU A 88 -15.78 -28.24 11.86
CA GLU A 88 -16.55 -29.30 11.18
C GLU A 88 -17.87 -28.72 10.64
N THR A 89 -17.74 -27.77 9.71
CA THR A 89 -18.92 -27.16 9.07
C THR A 89 -18.85 -27.39 7.56
N ARG A 90 -20.03 -27.41 6.92
CA ARG A 90 -20.12 -27.49 5.45
C ARG A 90 -20.07 -26.13 4.77
N GLN A 91 -19.85 -25.07 5.54
CA GLN A 91 -19.78 -23.73 5.00
C GLN A 91 -18.52 -23.52 4.17
N PRO A 92 -18.62 -22.75 3.08
CA PRO A 92 -17.45 -22.43 2.27
C PRO A 92 -16.46 -21.59 3.06
N VAL A 93 -15.17 -22.00 3.01
CA VAL A 93 -14.06 -21.27 3.63
C VAL A 93 -13.34 -20.50 2.53
N ARG A 94 -13.07 -19.22 2.79
CA ARG A 94 -12.48 -18.27 1.84
C ARG A 94 -11.37 -17.47 2.48
N THR A 95 -10.48 -16.95 1.65
CA THR A 95 -9.51 -15.93 2.06
C THR A 95 -10.19 -14.56 2.23
N PRO A 96 -9.57 -13.60 2.94
CA PRO A 96 -10.09 -12.23 3.04
C PRO A 96 -10.35 -11.58 1.68
N ARG A 97 -9.49 -11.81 0.70
CA ARG A 97 -9.63 -11.29 -0.67
C ARG A 97 -10.87 -11.83 -1.39
N GLU A 98 -11.10 -13.13 -1.30
CA GLU A 98 -12.28 -13.77 -1.90
C GLU A 98 -13.58 -13.31 -1.22
N SER A 99 -13.57 -13.22 0.12
CA SER A 99 -14.71 -12.70 0.89
C SER A 99 -14.99 -11.24 0.55
N ALA A 100 -13.96 -10.39 0.49
CA ALA A 100 -14.09 -8.99 0.13
C ALA A 100 -14.71 -8.82 -1.28
N ARG A 101 -14.31 -9.66 -2.23
CA ARG A 101 -14.89 -9.62 -3.59
C ARG A 101 -16.37 -9.91 -3.59
N ILE A 102 -16.81 -10.96 -2.87
CA ILE A 102 -18.22 -11.30 -2.75
C ILE A 102 -18.99 -10.17 -2.06
N LEU A 103 -18.48 -9.67 -0.94
CA LEU A 103 -19.11 -8.55 -0.23
C LEU A 103 -19.25 -7.30 -1.12
N TYR A 104 -18.24 -7.03 -1.97
CA TYR A 104 -18.29 -5.92 -2.92
C TYR A 104 -19.39 -6.12 -3.97
N ASP A 105 -19.46 -7.30 -4.58
CA ASP A 105 -20.45 -7.62 -5.62
C ASP A 105 -21.89 -7.58 -5.04
N GLU A 106 -22.08 -8.09 -3.83
CA GLU A 106 -23.37 -8.08 -3.14
C GLU A 106 -23.79 -6.66 -2.71
N THR A 107 -22.85 -5.85 -2.18
CA THR A 107 -23.16 -4.46 -1.82
C THR A 107 -23.41 -3.57 -3.05
N ALA A 108 -22.73 -3.84 -4.16
CA ALA A 108 -22.99 -3.18 -5.43
C ALA A 108 -24.40 -3.50 -5.96
N SER A 109 -24.95 -4.66 -5.60
CA SER A 109 -26.33 -5.09 -5.89
C SER A 109 -27.36 -4.52 -4.90
N GLY A 110 -26.93 -3.69 -3.93
CA GLY A 110 -27.79 -3.03 -2.95
C GLY A 110 -28.06 -3.86 -1.68
N LEU A 111 -27.38 -4.98 -1.49
CA LEU A 111 -27.49 -5.80 -0.28
C LEU A 111 -26.62 -5.25 0.85
N LYS A 112 -27.07 -5.47 2.08
CA LYS A 112 -26.29 -5.12 3.29
C LYS A 112 -25.41 -6.31 3.70
N CYS A 113 -24.13 -6.05 3.88
CA CYS A 113 -23.15 -7.08 4.19
C CYS A 113 -22.44 -6.82 5.51
N GLY A 114 -21.88 -7.86 6.13
CA GLY A 114 -21.15 -7.77 7.37
C GLY A 114 -20.01 -8.75 7.49
N LEU A 115 -19.07 -8.41 8.39
CA LEU A 115 -17.94 -9.22 8.81
C LEU A 115 -18.03 -9.44 10.32
N LEU A 116 -18.16 -10.68 10.75
CA LEU A 116 -18.25 -11.09 12.15
C LEU A 116 -16.89 -11.58 12.66
N PHE A 117 -16.46 -11.02 13.78
CA PHE A 117 -15.22 -11.36 14.47
C PHE A 117 -15.51 -11.81 15.89
N GLY A 118 -14.89 -12.88 16.34
CA GLY A 118 -15.04 -13.36 17.71
C GLY A 118 -14.09 -12.70 18.70
N GLY A 119 -14.42 -12.80 19.98
CA GLY A 119 -13.59 -12.31 21.06
C GLY A 119 -12.24 -12.99 21.14
N GLU A 120 -11.26 -12.31 21.74
CA GLU A 120 -9.83 -12.64 21.71
C GLU A 120 -9.52 -14.01 22.34
N ARG A 121 -10.28 -14.43 23.30
CA ARG A 121 -10.01 -15.64 24.08
C ARG A 121 -10.63 -16.90 23.49
N ALA A 122 -11.92 -16.85 23.15
CA ALA A 122 -12.70 -18.00 22.72
C ALA A 122 -12.92 -18.02 21.20
N GLY A 123 -12.83 -16.88 20.53
CA GLY A 123 -13.26 -16.74 19.14
C GLY A 123 -14.77 -16.85 19.01
N LEU A 124 -15.28 -17.21 17.84
CA LEU A 124 -16.71 -17.42 17.56
C LEU A 124 -17.18 -18.81 18.03
N GLU A 125 -18.42 -18.89 18.44
CA GLU A 125 -19.09 -20.17 18.68
C GLU A 125 -19.58 -20.80 17.38
N THR A 126 -19.70 -22.13 17.38
CA THR A 126 -20.18 -22.85 16.18
C THR A 126 -21.59 -22.46 15.78
N GLY A 127 -22.45 -22.16 16.78
CA GLY A 127 -23.81 -21.67 16.54
C GLY A 127 -23.85 -20.33 15.82
N ASP A 128 -22.99 -19.40 16.22
CA ASP A 128 -22.89 -18.06 15.59
C ASP A 128 -22.35 -18.15 14.16
N ILE A 129 -21.37 -19.01 13.94
CA ILE A 129 -20.81 -19.27 12.61
C ILE A 129 -21.90 -19.85 11.69
N ALA A 130 -22.75 -20.74 12.20
CA ALA A 130 -23.82 -21.35 11.43
C ALA A 130 -24.85 -20.34 10.89
N LEU A 131 -24.97 -19.15 11.47
CA LEU A 131 -25.83 -18.06 10.99
C LEU A 131 -25.20 -17.29 9.81
N CYS A 132 -23.92 -17.51 9.53
CA CYS A 132 -23.19 -16.77 8.49
C CYS A 132 -23.23 -17.49 7.13
N ALA A 133 -23.10 -16.76 6.04
CA ALA A 133 -23.06 -17.28 4.68
C ALA A 133 -21.77 -18.08 4.36
N GLY A 134 -20.72 -17.87 5.15
CA GLY A 134 -19.45 -18.55 4.99
C GLY A 134 -18.41 -18.12 6.02
N ILE A 135 -17.23 -18.71 5.90
CA ILE A 135 -16.11 -18.47 6.79
C ILE A 135 -15.00 -17.74 6.02
N THR A 136 -14.46 -16.71 6.62
CA THR A 136 -13.21 -16.07 6.19
C THR A 136 -12.06 -16.55 7.07
N THR A 137 -11.04 -17.13 6.47
CA THR A 137 -9.83 -17.55 7.19
C THR A 137 -8.62 -16.81 6.63
N ILE A 138 -7.92 -16.10 7.52
CA ILE A 138 -6.67 -15.41 7.17
C ILE A 138 -5.56 -16.47 7.11
N PRO A 139 -4.84 -16.61 5.98
CA PRO A 139 -3.73 -17.54 5.90
C PRO A 139 -2.56 -17.02 6.75
N ILE A 140 -2.31 -17.73 7.85
CA ILE A 140 -1.24 -17.44 8.81
C ILE A 140 -0.40 -18.68 9.05
N ASP A 141 0.77 -18.51 9.68
CA ASP A 141 1.65 -19.62 10.02
C ASP A 141 0.94 -20.58 10.99
N PRO A 142 0.84 -21.88 10.67
CA PRO A 142 0.15 -22.87 11.53
C PRO A 142 0.78 -23.01 12.92
N ARG A 143 2.03 -22.58 13.11
CA ARG A 143 2.68 -22.58 14.42
C ARG A 143 2.18 -21.48 15.35
N HIS A 144 1.57 -20.41 14.80
CA HIS A 144 1.03 -19.30 15.58
C HIS A 144 -0.26 -18.77 14.93
N GLN A 145 -1.39 -19.36 15.32
CA GLN A 145 -2.69 -19.11 14.68
C GLN A 145 -3.50 -17.99 15.34
N SER A 146 -2.94 -17.30 16.33
CA SER A 146 -3.63 -16.20 17.01
C SER A 146 -3.24 -14.85 16.44
N LEU A 147 -4.19 -14.14 15.85
CA LEU A 147 -4.07 -12.73 15.48
C LEU A 147 -4.78 -11.86 16.51
N ASN A 148 -4.24 -10.67 16.77
CA ASN A 148 -4.96 -9.64 17.49
C ASN A 148 -6.23 -9.26 16.72
N LEU A 149 -7.30 -8.93 17.43
CA LEU A 149 -8.61 -8.62 16.84
C LEU A 149 -8.54 -7.47 15.82
N ALA A 150 -7.87 -6.37 16.16
CA ALA A 150 -7.71 -5.24 15.27
C ALA A 150 -6.87 -5.58 14.02
N GLN A 151 -5.88 -6.46 14.15
CA GLN A 151 -5.10 -6.96 13.00
C GLN A 151 -5.97 -7.80 12.06
N ALA A 152 -6.82 -8.67 12.60
CA ALA A 152 -7.74 -9.46 11.79
C ALA A 152 -8.73 -8.56 11.03
N VAL A 153 -9.27 -7.54 11.69
CA VAL A 153 -10.12 -6.52 11.05
C VAL A 153 -9.33 -5.76 9.98
N ALA A 154 -8.07 -5.37 10.26
CA ALA A 154 -7.25 -4.62 9.32
C ALA A 154 -7.02 -5.36 7.99
N ILE A 155 -6.74 -6.66 8.05
CA ILE A 155 -6.53 -7.47 6.84
C ILE A 155 -7.81 -7.52 5.99
N ASN A 156 -8.97 -7.75 6.61
CA ASN A 156 -10.25 -7.78 5.89
C ASN A 156 -10.64 -6.38 5.34
N ALA A 157 -10.44 -5.33 6.13
CA ALA A 157 -10.71 -3.96 5.73
C ALA A 157 -9.78 -3.48 4.59
N TYR A 158 -8.51 -3.90 4.59
CA TYR A 158 -7.56 -3.64 3.52
C TYR A 158 -8.01 -4.28 2.20
N GLU A 159 -8.37 -5.56 2.21
CA GLU A 159 -8.84 -6.24 1.00
C GLU A 159 -10.13 -5.60 0.46
N TRP A 160 -11.05 -5.19 1.34
CA TRP A 160 -12.23 -4.41 0.95
C TRP A 160 -11.84 -3.08 0.29
N ARG A 161 -10.93 -2.32 0.92
CA ARG A 161 -10.54 -0.99 0.43
C ARG A 161 -9.86 -1.04 -0.92
N THR A 162 -9.04 -2.06 -1.17
CA THR A 162 -8.35 -2.24 -2.45
C THR A 162 -9.30 -2.48 -3.62
N LEU A 163 -10.48 -3.03 -3.37
CA LEU A 163 -11.51 -3.22 -4.41
C LEU A 163 -12.26 -1.93 -4.76
N ILE A 164 -12.38 -1.00 -3.80
CA ILE A 164 -13.04 0.29 -4.02
C ILE A 164 -12.09 1.27 -4.70
N LEU A 165 -10.81 1.20 -4.36
CA LEU A 165 -9.77 2.05 -4.94
C LEU A 165 -9.26 1.40 -6.22
N ASP A 166 -9.81 1.82 -7.36
CA ASP A 166 -9.43 1.36 -8.70
C ASP A 166 -8.05 1.90 -9.12
N ALA A 167 -7.43 2.70 -8.28
CA ALA A 167 -6.11 3.29 -8.49
C ALA A 167 -5.28 3.23 -7.20
N PRO A 168 -3.95 3.13 -7.30
CA PRO A 168 -3.09 3.29 -6.15
C PRO A 168 -3.36 4.67 -5.48
N PRO A 169 -3.18 4.78 -4.15
CA PRO A 169 -3.36 6.07 -3.47
C PRO A 169 -2.47 7.12 -4.14
N PRO A 170 -2.94 8.38 -4.25
CA PRO A 170 -2.15 9.44 -4.87
C PRO A 170 -0.79 9.51 -4.17
N CYS A 171 0.26 9.32 -4.94
CA CYS A 171 1.61 9.61 -4.46
C CYS A 171 1.71 11.08 -4.12
N PHE A 172 2.57 11.47 -3.18
CA PHE A 172 2.83 12.88 -2.81
C PHE A 172 3.37 13.72 -3.98
N ARG A 173 3.77 13.08 -5.08
CA ARG A 173 4.08 13.66 -6.39
C ARG A 173 3.49 12.78 -7.47
N GLU A 174 2.80 13.40 -8.43
CA GLU A 174 2.57 12.74 -9.72
C GLU A 174 3.92 12.41 -10.32
N ALA A 175 4.07 11.18 -10.78
CA ALA A 175 5.27 10.79 -11.50
C ALA A 175 5.36 11.64 -12.77
N GLU A 176 6.42 12.44 -12.91
CA GLU A 176 6.66 13.18 -14.14
C GLU A 176 6.77 12.18 -15.31
N PRO A 177 6.18 12.49 -16.46
CA PRO A 177 6.25 11.60 -17.60
C PRO A 177 7.71 11.43 -18.05
N PRO A 178 8.07 10.27 -18.59
CA PRO A 178 9.38 10.07 -19.19
C PRO A 178 9.65 11.09 -20.30
N ALA A 179 10.88 11.52 -20.44
CA ALA A 179 11.32 12.40 -21.52
C ALA A 179 11.03 11.79 -22.90
N SER A 180 10.77 12.66 -23.88
CA SER A 180 10.58 12.23 -25.26
C SER A 180 11.84 11.53 -25.81
N ASN A 181 11.66 10.59 -26.73
CA ASN A 181 12.77 9.92 -27.40
C ASN A 181 13.74 10.92 -28.07
N ALA A 182 13.26 12.04 -28.55
CA ALA A 182 14.09 13.07 -29.15
C ALA A 182 15.06 13.69 -28.13
N LEU A 183 14.58 13.99 -26.92
CA LEU A 183 15.42 14.50 -25.82
C LEU A 183 16.43 13.46 -25.34
N LEU A 184 16.02 12.19 -25.22
CA LEU A 184 16.91 11.09 -24.85
C LEU A 184 18.01 10.89 -25.90
N MET A 185 17.66 10.91 -27.19
CA MET A 185 18.64 10.80 -28.28
C MET A 185 19.64 11.94 -28.23
N GLY A 186 19.19 13.19 -28.04
CA GLY A 186 20.10 14.32 -27.92
C GLY A 186 21.04 14.24 -26.69
N MET A 187 20.59 13.60 -25.61
CA MET A 187 21.43 13.33 -24.44
C MET A 187 22.47 12.24 -24.74
N TYR A 188 22.07 11.15 -25.41
CA TYR A 188 23.01 10.08 -25.79
C TYR A 188 24.08 10.59 -26.75
N GLU A 189 23.71 11.34 -27.78
CA GLU A 189 24.64 11.93 -28.74
C GLU A 189 25.64 12.87 -28.05
N HIS A 190 25.17 13.69 -27.11
CA HIS A 190 26.04 14.55 -26.33
C HIS A 190 27.04 13.74 -25.48
N LEU A 191 26.56 12.70 -24.79
CA LEU A 191 27.41 11.82 -23.99
C LEU A 191 28.44 11.09 -24.86
N GLU A 192 28.01 10.51 -25.97
CA GLU A 192 28.85 9.75 -26.89
C GLU A 192 29.96 10.63 -27.51
N ALA A 193 29.62 11.88 -27.88
CA ALA A 193 30.59 12.83 -28.40
C ALA A 193 31.68 13.18 -27.36
N GLU A 194 31.29 13.43 -26.12
CA GLU A 194 32.25 13.75 -25.07
C GLU A 194 33.10 12.54 -24.63
N LEU A 195 32.52 11.34 -24.66
CA LEU A 195 33.24 10.08 -24.42
C LEU A 195 34.25 9.78 -25.55
N ASP A 196 33.90 10.08 -26.80
CA ASP A 196 34.80 9.93 -27.96
C ASP A 196 35.99 10.90 -27.84
N ASN A 197 35.70 12.17 -27.54
CA ASN A 197 36.72 13.17 -27.29
C ASN A 197 37.66 12.79 -26.12
N GLY A 198 37.14 12.06 -25.14
CA GLY A 198 37.88 11.54 -24.00
C GLY A 198 38.62 10.24 -24.25
N GLY A 199 38.52 9.65 -25.44
CA GLY A 199 39.18 8.39 -25.81
C GLY A 199 38.55 7.13 -25.17
N PHE A 200 37.31 7.19 -24.74
CA PHE A 200 36.59 6.06 -24.09
C PHE A 200 36.40 4.88 -25.05
N PHE A 201 36.12 5.15 -26.31
CA PHE A 201 35.82 4.11 -27.31
C PHE A 201 37.12 3.50 -27.89
N HIS A 202 37.75 2.63 -27.12
CA HIS A 202 38.91 1.90 -27.54
C HIS A 202 38.76 0.40 -27.30
N PRO A 203 39.08 -0.48 -28.27
CA PRO A 203 39.48 -0.18 -29.64
C PRO A 203 38.34 0.35 -30.52
N PRO A 204 38.60 1.08 -31.61
CA PRO A 204 37.59 1.76 -32.43
C PRO A 204 36.49 0.85 -32.96
N GLU A 205 36.80 -0.40 -33.24
CA GLU A 205 35.86 -1.40 -33.77
C GLU A 205 34.71 -1.71 -32.79
N LYS A 206 34.92 -1.50 -31.49
CA LYS A 206 33.95 -1.72 -30.44
C LYS A 206 33.04 -0.51 -30.19
N LYS A 207 33.33 0.65 -30.78
CA LYS A 207 32.57 1.90 -30.52
C LYS A 207 31.06 1.66 -30.67
N ARG A 208 30.63 1.02 -31.76
CA ARG A 208 29.20 0.76 -32.01
C ARG A 208 28.55 -0.05 -30.90
N SER A 209 29.15 -1.14 -30.47
CA SER A 209 28.58 -1.99 -29.39
C SER A 209 28.64 -1.30 -28.05
N MET A 210 29.67 -0.51 -27.76
CA MET A 210 29.80 0.26 -26.51
C MET A 210 28.74 1.36 -26.43
N SER A 211 28.48 2.10 -27.53
CA SER A 211 27.40 3.10 -27.60
C SER A 211 26.03 2.44 -27.38
N GLN A 212 25.78 1.31 -28.02
CA GLN A 212 24.52 0.57 -27.82
C GLN A 212 24.32 0.14 -26.37
N ASN A 213 25.38 -0.36 -25.73
CA ASN A 213 25.32 -0.77 -24.31
C ASN A 213 25.05 0.43 -23.39
N LEU A 214 25.68 1.59 -23.65
CA LEU A 214 25.41 2.82 -22.90
C LEU A 214 23.93 3.24 -23.03
N ARG A 215 23.39 3.24 -24.26
CA ARG A 215 21.97 3.56 -24.50
C ARG A 215 21.02 2.61 -23.79
N VAL A 216 21.31 1.30 -23.83
CA VAL A 216 20.51 0.29 -23.11
C VAL A 216 20.60 0.49 -21.60
N MET A 217 21.78 0.77 -21.06
CA MET A 217 21.99 1.01 -19.64
C MET A 217 21.22 2.25 -19.16
N LEU A 218 21.36 3.36 -19.86
CA LEU A 218 20.70 4.62 -19.49
C LEU A 218 19.19 4.59 -19.77
N GLY A 219 18.74 3.91 -20.82
CA GLY A 219 17.33 3.77 -21.15
C GLY A 219 16.49 3.09 -20.06
N ARG A 220 17.11 2.29 -19.19
CA ARG A 220 16.42 1.67 -18.03
C ARG A 220 16.01 2.67 -16.95
N ALA A 221 16.61 3.86 -16.92
CA ALA A 221 16.34 4.87 -15.90
C ALA A 221 15.03 5.63 -16.12
N SER A 222 14.43 5.54 -17.34
CA SER A 222 13.18 6.24 -17.68
C SER A 222 13.24 7.75 -17.35
N PHE A 223 14.32 8.41 -17.71
CA PHE A 223 14.57 9.82 -17.37
C PHE A 223 13.40 10.74 -17.72
N THR A 224 13.06 11.63 -16.80
CA THR A 224 12.19 12.78 -17.06
C THR A 224 12.94 13.87 -17.84
N GLU A 225 12.24 14.86 -18.38
CA GLU A 225 12.87 15.99 -19.10
C GLU A 225 13.87 16.75 -18.22
N GLN A 226 13.53 16.97 -16.95
CA GLN A 226 14.40 17.62 -15.99
C GLN A 226 15.66 16.80 -15.71
N GLU A 227 15.55 15.49 -15.61
CA GLU A 227 16.68 14.60 -15.39
C GLU A 227 17.59 14.54 -16.61
N VAL A 228 17.04 14.52 -17.82
CA VAL A 228 17.81 14.65 -19.08
C VAL A 228 18.60 15.96 -19.09
N ALA A 229 17.95 17.09 -18.76
CA ALA A 229 18.64 18.39 -18.69
C ALA A 229 19.75 18.40 -17.64
N THR A 230 19.49 17.84 -16.46
CA THR A 230 20.46 17.71 -15.37
C THR A 230 21.65 16.85 -15.80
N PHE A 231 21.39 15.69 -16.40
CA PHE A 231 22.43 14.78 -16.83
C PHE A 231 23.31 15.39 -17.94
N ARG A 232 22.71 16.13 -18.89
CA ARG A 232 23.47 16.91 -19.87
C ARG A 232 24.34 17.97 -19.23
N GLY A 233 23.87 18.61 -18.15
CA GLY A 233 24.66 19.51 -17.31
C GLY A 233 25.87 18.83 -16.68
N VAL A 234 25.69 17.61 -16.16
CA VAL A 234 26.78 16.77 -15.61
C VAL A 234 27.81 16.45 -16.70
N ILE A 235 27.37 16.01 -17.88
CA ILE A 235 28.29 15.74 -19.01
C ILE A 235 29.12 16.98 -19.34
N HIS A 236 28.46 18.13 -19.47
CA HIS A 236 29.15 19.41 -19.73
C HIS A 236 30.14 19.79 -18.64
N ALA A 237 29.78 19.64 -17.37
CA ALA A 237 30.66 19.94 -16.24
C ALA A 237 31.88 19.03 -16.22
N LEU A 238 31.73 17.75 -16.54
CA LEU A 238 32.81 16.79 -16.58
C LEU A 238 33.77 17.02 -17.78
N SER A 239 33.24 17.37 -18.95
CA SER A 239 34.02 17.56 -20.18
C SER A 239 34.66 18.95 -20.27
N LYS A 240 33.90 20.02 -19.96
CA LYS A 240 34.31 21.42 -20.17
C LYS A 240 34.22 22.27 -18.90
N GLY A 241 33.94 21.66 -17.75
CA GLY A 241 33.65 22.37 -16.51
C GLY A 241 34.76 23.31 -16.06
N ARG A 242 34.37 24.37 -15.36
CA ARG A 242 35.21 25.48 -14.89
C ARG A 242 36.48 25.02 -14.14
N GLY A 243 36.40 23.90 -13.39
CA GLY A 243 37.55 23.32 -12.70
C GLY A 243 38.64 22.82 -13.63
N ARG A 244 38.30 22.22 -14.77
CA ARG A 244 39.27 21.78 -15.80
C ARG A 244 39.88 22.95 -16.54
N VAL A 245 39.14 24.03 -16.78
CA VAL A 245 39.67 25.27 -17.39
C VAL A 245 40.67 25.92 -16.47
N LEU A 246 40.33 26.03 -15.18
CA LEU A 246 41.22 26.60 -14.17
C LEU A 246 42.49 25.75 -13.99
N ALA A 247 42.39 24.43 -13.96
CA ALA A 247 43.53 23.53 -13.89
C ALA A 247 44.44 23.64 -15.12
N LYS A 248 43.89 23.74 -16.34
CA LYS A 248 44.65 23.97 -17.55
C LYS A 248 45.35 25.34 -17.57
N MET A 249 44.68 26.39 -17.07
CA MET A 249 45.30 27.74 -16.94
C MET A 249 46.43 27.72 -15.92
N ALA A 250 46.24 27.11 -14.76
CA ALA A 250 47.25 26.96 -13.74
C ALA A 250 48.49 26.18 -14.25
N ALA A 251 48.26 25.08 -14.98
CA ALA A 251 49.31 24.28 -15.60
C ALA A 251 50.07 25.07 -16.68
N LYS A 252 49.39 25.91 -17.46
CA LYS A 252 50.03 26.77 -18.47
C LYS A 252 50.90 27.83 -17.83
N VAL A 253 50.41 28.51 -16.81
CA VAL A 253 51.19 29.52 -16.03
C VAL A 253 52.44 28.90 -15.40
N ALA A 254 52.30 27.72 -14.80
CA ALA A 254 53.40 26.99 -14.21
C ALA A 254 54.45 26.52 -15.25
N ALA A 255 54.03 26.22 -16.48
CA ALA A 255 54.94 25.85 -17.57
C ALA A 255 55.66 27.07 -18.18
N GLU A 256 55.02 28.23 -18.21
CA GLU A 256 55.62 29.50 -18.66
C GLU A 256 56.63 30.00 -17.65
N ALA A 257 56.36 29.95 -16.34
CA ALA A 257 57.30 30.30 -15.29
C ALA A 257 58.60 29.45 -15.28
N LYS A 258 58.50 28.17 -15.68
CA LYS A 258 59.67 27.27 -15.80
C LYS A 258 60.54 27.50 -17.03
N LYS A 259 60.16 28.38 -17.96
CA LYS A 259 60.88 28.72 -19.17
C LYS A 259 61.68 30.04 -19.02
N GLU A 260 61.36 30.79 -17.98
CA GLU A 260 62.03 32.05 -17.66
C GLU A 260 63.15 31.93 -16.63
N ASP A 261 63.34 30.78 -15.99
CA ASP A 261 64.48 30.36 -15.17
C ASP A 261 65.44 29.47 -16.03
#